data_de11658b63432162a6b90f3c44fdcd65
#
_entry.id   de11658b63432162a6b90f3c44fdcd65
#
_cell.length_a   1.000
_cell.length_b   1.000
_cell.length_c   1.000
_cell.angle_alpha   90.00
_cell.angle_beta   90.00
_cell.angle_gamma   90.00
#
_symmetry.space_group_name_H-M   'P 1'
#
loop_
_entity.id
_entity.type
_entity.pdbx_description
1 polymer ?
#
loop_
_entity_poly.entity_id
_entity_poly.type
_entity_poly.pdbx_seq_one_letter_code
_entity_poly.pdbx_strand_id
1 'polypeptide(L)' 'MFEYINGKVTIIESGYIVIDNNGIGYKIFVGSPYSFNIDEEYKVYLY' A
#
# COMPACT_ATOMS: atom_id res chain seq x y z
N MET A 1 -13.79 -6.53 9.06
CA MET A 1 -12.34 -6.33 9.18
C MET A 1 -11.65 -6.89 7.95
N PHE A 2 -10.72 -6.13 7.40
CA PHE A 2 -10.00 -6.55 6.22
C PHE A 2 -8.70 -7.24 6.64
N GLU A 3 -8.32 -8.29 5.93
CA GLU A 3 -7.10 -9.01 6.25
C GLU A 3 -5.95 -8.57 5.36
N TYR A 4 -6.23 -8.22 4.11
CA TYR A 4 -5.19 -7.75 3.20
C TYR A 4 -5.81 -6.95 2.08
N ILE A 5 -4.96 -6.24 1.35
CA ILE A 5 -5.35 -5.52 0.15
C ILE A 5 -4.33 -5.79 -0.95
N ASN A 6 -4.82 -6.02 -2.16
CA ASN A 6 -3.98 -6.12 -3.34
C ASN A 6 -4.10 -4.83 -4.12
N GLY A 7 -2.98 -4.36 -4.65
CA GLY A 7 -3.04 -3.21 -5.52
C GLY A 7 -1.67 -2.69 -5.87
N LYS A 8 -1.67 -1.60 -6.62
CA LYS A 8 -0.45 -0.97 -7.10
C LYS A 8 -0.06 0.16 -6.16
N VAL A 9 1.20 0.18 -5.74
CA VAL A 9 1.71 1.28 -4.91
C VAL A 9 1.87 2.51 -5.78
N THR A 10 1.19 3.59 -5.41
CA THR A 10 1.24 4.84 -6.18
C THR A 10 1.98 5.94 -5.45
N ILE A 11 2.04 5.89 -4.13
CA ILE A 11 2.72 6.91 -3.32
C ILE A 11 3.46 6.22 -2.19
N ILE A 12 4.70 6.66 -1.95
CA ILE A 12 5.50 6.17 -0.82
C ILE A 12 5.92 7.40 -0.03
N GLU A 13 5.54 7.42 1.25
CA GLU A 13 5.86 8.52 2.15
C GLU A 13 6.44 7.97 3.44
N SER A 14 6.94 8.87 4.26
CA SER A 14 7.46 8.48 5.56
C SER A 14 6.31 7.95 6.42
N GLY A 15 6.36 6.66 6.72
CA GLY A 15 5.37 6.03 7.59
C GLY A 15 4.20 5.40 6.89
N TYR A 16 3.98 5.64 5.59
CA TYR A 16 2.84 5.03 4.91
C TYR A 16 3.07 4.90 3.42
N ILE A 17 2.23 4.07 2.81
CA ILE A 17 2.15 3.96 1.36
C ILE A 17 0.69 4.13 0.97
N VAL A 18 0.45 4.38 -0.33
CA VAL A 18 -0.90 4.40 -0.88
C VAL A 18 -1.00 3.29 -1.92
N ILE A 19 -2.00 2.44 -1.74
CA ILE A 19 -2.29 1.34 -2.66
C ILE A 19 -3.52 1.72 -3.48
N ASP A 20 -3.40 1.65 -4.80
CA ASP A 20 -4.53 1.84 -5.70
C ASP A 20 -5.19 0.50 -5.92
N ASN A 21 -6.42 0.39 -5.47
CA ASN A 21 -7.24 -0.80 -5.67
C ASN A 21 -8.52 -0.37 -6.35
N ASN A 22 -8.68 -0.74 -7.61
CA ASN A 22 -9.85 -0.40 -8.42
C ASN A 22 -10.13 1.10 -8.48
N GLY A 23 -9.08 1.90 -8.59
CA GLY A 23 -9.22 3.34 -8.71
C GLY A 23 -9.37 4.08 -7.40
N ILE A 24 -9.33 3.36 -6.28
CA ILE A 24 -9.41 3.98 -4.96
C ILE A 24 -8.04 3.88 -4.30
N GLY A 25 -7.53 5.02 -3.82
CA GLY A 25 -6.26 5.04 -3.11
C GLY A 25 -6.47 4.82 -1.62
N TYR A 26 -5.85 3.76 -1.11
CA TYR A 26 -5.92 3.44 0.32
C TYR A 26 -4.59 3.80 0.97
N LYS A 27 -4.65 4.65 2.00
CA LYS A 27 -3.46 4.99 2.79
C LYS A 27 -3.25 3.90 3.83
N ILE A 28 -2.08 3.29 3.81
CA ILE A 28 -1.77 2.18 4.70
C ILE A 28 -0.48 2.50 5.43
N PHE A 29 -0.56 2.54 6.75
CA PHE A 29 0.63 2.78 7.58
C PHE A 29 1.44 1.51 7.67
N VAL A 30 2.72 1.60 7.35
CA VAL A 30 3.63 0.46 7.35
C VAL A 30 4.94 0.84 8.02
N GLY A 31 5.63 -0.16 8.55
CA GLY A 31 6.88 0.08 9.26
C GLY A 31 8.06 0.37 8.34
N SER A 32 8.00 -0.10 7.09
CA SER A 32 9.12 0.07 6.15
C SER A 32 8.58 0.48 4.78
N PRO A 33 8.06 1.73 4.65
CA PRO A 33 7.46 2.15 3.38
C PRO A 33 8.45 2.12 2.22
N TYR A 34 9.71 2.39 2.47
CA TYR A 34 10.69 2.45 1.39
C TYR A 34 11.15 1.09 0.90
N SER A 35 10.63 0.00 1.48
CA SER A 35 10.86 -1.34 0.94
C SER A 35 9.93 -1.65 -0.23
N PHE A 36 8.94 -0.79 -0.49
CA PHE A 36 8.02 -0.93 -1.61
C PHE A 36 8.54 -0.14 -2.81
N ASN A 37 8.08 -0.51 -4.00
CA ASN A 37 8.44 0.19 -5.23
C ASN A 37 7.19 0.78 -5.86
N ILE A 38 7.31 2.01 -6.38
CA ILE A 38 6.23 2.68 -7.09
C ILE A 38 5.85 1.87 -8.33
N ASP A 39 4.55 1.82 -8.63
CA ASP A 39 3.98 1.18 -9.81
C ASP A 39 4.07 -0.35 -9.79
N GLU A 40 4.47 -0.94 -8.69
CA GLU A 40 4.47 -2.39 -8.54
C GLU A 40 3.29 -2.84 -7.70
N GLU A 41 2.84 -4.06 -7.96
CA GLU A 41 1.68 -4.59 -7.25
C GLU A 41 2.12 -5.41 -6.07
N TYR A 42 1.37 -5.28 -4.99
CA TYR A 42 1.66 -5.98 -3.74
C TYR A 42 0.37 -6.45 -3.10
N LYS A 43 0.51 -7.50 -2.31
CA LYS A 43 -0.52 -7.87 -1.35
C LYS A 43 -0.01 -7.43 0.02
N VAL A 44 -0.74 -6.51 0.64
CA VAL A 44 -0.34 -5.94 1.93
C VAL A 44 -1.33 -6.38 2.98
N TYR A 45 -0.81 -7.01 4.02
CA TYR A 45 -1.67 -7.50 5.10
C TYR A 45 -1.98 -6.35 6.06
N LEU A 46 -3.24 -6.30 6.49
CA LEU A 46 -3.75 -5.24 7.36
C LEU A 46 -4.01 -5.80 8.75
N TYR A 47 -3.79 -4.99 9.76
CA TYR A 47 -4.02 -5.37 11.15
C TYR A 47 -4.98 -4.43 11.84
#